data_9992b0e754105ec617636c515c532e66
#
_entry.id   9992b0e754105ec617636c515c532e66
#
_cell.length_a   1.000
_cell.length_b   1.000
_cell.length_c   1.000
_cell.angle_alpha   90.00
_cell.angle_beta   90.00
_cell.angle_gamma   90.00
#
_symmetry.space_group_name_H-M   'P 1'
#
loop_
_entity.id
_entity.type
_entity.pdbx_description
1 polymer ?
#
loop_
_entity_poly.entity_id
_entity_poly.type
_entity_poly.pdbx_seq_one_letter_code
_entity_poly.pdbx_strand_id
1 'polypeptide(L)'
;NATWTTIGFNNAIVNNGSGFDTGTYKFTVPSGQNGLYSFSAGFQMESMASGNTIEFSIMVNQAGGYQSTISDIISASQTFKRTTTRVVNLSVADYVEVRIYQNSGGTRSVAANSAYFSGYKIIE
;
A
#
# COMPACT_ATOMS: atom_id res chain seq x y z
N ASN A 1 -6.42 -8.32 -11.67
CA ASN A 1 -7.74 -7.80 -12.00
C ASN A 1 -8.80 -8.45 -11.12
N ALA A 2 -9.70 -7.64 -10.54
CA ALA A 2 -10.74 -8.08 -9.60
C ALA A 2 -10.20 -8.89 -8.41
N THR A 3 -8.94 -8.67 -8.07
CA THR A 3 -8.24 -9.36 -6.98
C THR A 3 -7.29 -8.36 -6.33
N TRP A 4 -7.18 -8.40 -5.02
CA TRP A 4 -6.20 -7.60 -4.29
C TRP A 4 -4.79 -8.11 -4.58
N THR A 5 -3.92 -7.22 -5.02
CA THR A 5 -2.54 -7.55 -5.39
C THR A 5 -1.57 -6.66 -4.62
N THR A 6 -0.52 -7.24 -4.05
CA THR A 6 0.52 -6.49 -3.36
C THR A 6 1.32 -5.65 -4.36
N ILE A 7 1.50 -4.37 -4.05
CA ILE A 7 2.33 -3.49 -4.88
C ILE A 7 3.79 -3.73 -4.55
N GLY A 8 4.60 -3.94 -5.58
CA GLY A 8 6.04 -4.06 -5.46
C GLY A 8 6.70 -2.69 -5.49
N PHE A 9 7.23 -2.25 -4.36
CA PHE A 9 7.90 -0.95 -4.26
C PHE A 9 9.40 -1.08 -4.41
N ASN A 10 9.97 -0.29 -5.31
CA ASN A 10 11.42 -0.13 -5.40
C ASN A 10 11.93 0.90 -4.39
N ASN A 11 11.07 1.81 -3.94
CA ASN A 11 11.37 2.89 -3.02
C ASN A 11 10.56 2.76 -1.74
N ALA A 12 10.86 1.76 -0.94
CA ALA A 12 10.24 1.60 0.37
C ALA A 12 11.21 2.08 1.45
N ILE A 13 10.73 3.03 2.26
CA ILE A 13 11.51 3.56 3.37
C ILE A 13 10.69 3.35 4.64
N VAL A 14 11.08 2.36 5.42
CA VAL A 14 10.50 2.14 6.74
C VAL A 14 11.61 2.28 7.77
N ASN A 15 11.49 3.27 8.64
CA ASN A 15 12.56 3.77 9.48
C ASN A 15 12.76 2.93 10.75
N ASN A 16 12.81 1.61 10.63
CA ASN A 16 13.06 0.74 11.77
C ASN A 16 13.88 -0.49 11.38
N GLY A 17 15.07 -0.23 10.87
CA GLY A 17 15.99 -1.30 10.54
C GLY A 17 15.58 -2.06 9.30
N SER A 18 15.76 -3.36 9.30
CA SER A 18 15.69 -4.22 8.13
C SER A 18 14.35 -4.97 8.00
N GLY A 19 13.26 -4.37 8.48
CA GLY A 19 11.96 -5.03 8.45
C GLY A 19 11.32 -5.18 7.07
N PHE A 20 11.75 -4.39 6.08
CA PHE A 20 11.16 -4.46 4.75
C PHE A 20 11.85 -5.50 3.89
N ASP A 21 11.07 -6.43 3.36
CA ASP A 21 11.55 -7.50 2.48
C ASP A 21 11.22 -7.16 1.02
N THR A 22 12.24 -6.95 0.20
CA THR A 22 12.07 -6.63 -1.21
C THR A 22 11.59 -7.83 -2.04
N GLY A 23 11.68 -9.04 -1.52
CA GLY A 23 11.16 -10.23 -2.19
C GLY A 23 9.65 -10.39 -2.04
N THR A 24 9.10 -10.01 -0.91
CA THR A 24 7.66 -10.10 -0.62
C THR A 24 6.96 -8.76 -0.61
N TYR A 25 7.72 -7.67 -0.61
CA TYR A 25 7.23 -6.28 -0.55
C TYR A 25 6.42 -5.99 0.73
N LYS A 26 6.85 -6.59 1.83
CA LYS A 26 6.20 -6.44 3.14
C LYS A 26 7.18 -5.90 4.16
N PHE A 27 6.67 -5.04 5.03
CA PHE A 27 7.38 -4.69 6.25
C PHE A 27 6.90 -5.62 7.36
N THR A 28 7.81 -6.35 7.99
CA THR A 28 7.50 -7.20 9.15
C THR A 28 8.18 -6.60 10.38
N VAL A 29 7.43 -6.44 11.45
CA VAL A 29 7.92 -5.82 12.68
C VAL A 29 9.04 -6.68 13.28
N PRO A 30 10.27 -6.13 13.38
CA PRO A 30 11.39 -6.88 13.96
C PRO A 30 11.22 -7.11 15.46
N SER A 31 11.97 -8.07 15.98
CA SER A 31 12.01 -8.34 17.42
C SER A 31 12.37 -7.07 18.20
N GLY A 32 11.63 -6.80 19.27
CA GLY A 32 11.84 -5.63 20.12
C GLY A 32 11.30 -4.32 19.56
N GLN A 33 10.62 -4.33 18.40
CA GLN A 33 10.16 -3.12 17.74
C GLN A 33 8.64 -2.98 17.69
N ASN A 34 7.93 -3.63 18.59
CA ASN A 34 6.48 -3.41 18.73
C ASN A 34 6.19 -1.97 19.15
N GLY A 35 5.07 -1.43 18.74
CA GLY A 35 4.67 -0.06 19.08
C GLY A 35 3.75 0.56 18.06
N LEU A 36 3.59 1.86 18.17
CA LEU A 36 2.73 2.65 17.30
C LEU A 36 3.53 3.12 16.07
N TYR A 37 2.98 2.81 14.88
CA TYR A 37 3.61 3.14 13.60
C TYR A 37 2.73 4.04 12.77
N SER A 38 3.35 4.88 11.96
CA SER A 38 2.70 5.65 10.91
C SER A 38 3.23 5.22 9.55
N PHE A 39 2.34 4.93 8.61
CA PHE A 39 2.68 4.56 7.25
C PHE A 39 2.04 5.51 6.26
N SER A 40 2.74 5.74 5.16
CA SER A 40 2.26 6.51 4.04
C SER A 40 2.60 5.77 2.75
N ALA A 41 1.66 5.73 1.83
CA ALA A 41 1.87 5.07 0.54
C ALA A 41 1.20 5.86 -0.56
N GLY A 42 1.79 5.81 -1.74
CA GLY A 42 1.23 6.46 -2.92
C GLY A 42 1.57 5.69 -4.18
N PHE A 43 0.76 5.89 -5.21
CA PHE A 43 0.97 5.24 -6.49
C PHE A 43 0.35 6.06 -7.62
N GLN A 44 0.82 5.78 -8.82
CA GLN A 44 0.23 6.23 -10.06
C GLN A 44 0.01 5.02 -10.94
N MET A 45 -1.19 4.88 -11.47
CA MET A 45 -1.55 3.80 -12.36
C MET A 45 -1.81 4.34 -13.76
N GLU A 46 -1.51 3.54 -14.77
CA GLU A 46 -1.83 3.88 -16.15
C GLU A 46 -3.34 4.13 -16.33
N SER A 47 -3.67 4.82 -17.40
CA SER A 47 -5.04 5.21 -17.70
C SER A 47 -5.99 4.01 -17.72
N MET A 48 -7.13 4.17 -17.08
CA MET A 48 -8.23 3.20 -17.10
C MET A 48 -9.49 3.85 -17.64
N ALA A 49 -10.35 3.04 -18.25
CA ALA A 49 -11.60 3.51 -18.80
C ALA A 49 -12.57 3.96 -17.68
N SER A 50 -13.42 4.90 -18.02
CA SER A 50 -14.50 5.35 -17.14
C SER A 50 -15.39 4.18 -16.69
N GLY A 51 -15.84 4.23 -15.46
CA GLY A 51 -16.73 3.22 -14.89
C GLY A 51 -16.01 2.09 -14.14
N ASN A 52 -14.68 1.98 -14.26
CA ASN A 52 -13.93 0.98 -13.51
C ASN A 52 -13.72 1.41 -12.06
N THR A 53 -13.70 0.44 -11.16
CA THR A 53 -13.41 0.65 -9.75
C THR A 53 -11.94 0.38 -9.47
N ILE A 54 -11.35 1.23 -8.64
CA ILE A 54 -10.02 1.02 -8.09
C ILE A 54 -10.09 1.18 -6.58
N GLU A 55 -9.42 0.29 -5.87
CA GLU A 55 -9.27 0.38 -4.42
C GLU A 55 -7.81 0.18 -4.05
N PHE A 56 -7.39 0.81 -2.96
CA PHE A 56 -5.99 0.87 -2.57
C PHE A 56 -5.94 0.99 -1.06
N SER A 57 -5.11 0.17 -0.42
CA SER A 57 -5.08 0.10 1.04
C SER A 57 -3.71 -0.31 1.58
N ILE A 58 -3.35 0.28 2.70
CA ILE A 58 -2.27 -0.21 3.56
C ILE A 58 -2.89 -1.28 4.47
N MET A 59 -2.45 -2.52 4.31
CA MET A 59 -3.01 -3.66 5.03
C MET A 59 -2.06 -4.19 6.08
N VAL A 60 -2.61 -4.53 7.23
CA VAL A 60 -1.91 -5.21 8.31
C VAL A 60 -2.40 -6.65 8.36
N ASN A 61 -1.49 -7.62 8.24
CA ASN A 61 -1.83 -9.05 8.23
C ASN A 61 -2.97 -9.36 7.25
N GLN A 62 -2.93 -8.76 6.06
CA GLN A 62 -3.92 -8.86 4.99
C GLN A 62 -5.29 -8.22 5.30
N ALA A 63 -5.42 -7.50 6.38
CA ALA A 63 -6.66 -6.79 6.71
C ALA A 63 -6.53 -5.29 6.44
N GLY A 64 -7.38 -4.77 5.59
CA GLY A 64 -7.48 -3.33 5.35
C GLY A 64 -8.25 -2.64 6.48
N GLY A 65 -7.95 -1.37 6.69
CA GLY A 65 -8.70 -0.54 7.62
C GLY A 65 -9.41 0.57 6.87
N TYR A 66 -10.58 0.95 7.34
CA TYR A 66 -11.34 2.03 6.71
C TYR A 66 -10.54 3.32 6.57
N GLN A 67 -9.67 3.60 7.53
CA GLN A 67 -8.88 4.84 7.53
C GLN A 67 -7.82 4.88 6.43
N SER A 68 -7.43 3.73 5.88
CA SER A 68 -6.39 3.67 4.87
C SER A 68 -6.87 3.14 3.52
N THR A 69 -8.12 2.70 3.43
CA THR A 69 -8.67 2.20 2.18
C THR A 69 -9.27 3.36 1.40
N ILE A 70 -8.79 3.54 0.17
CA ILE A 70 -9.36 4.47 -0.79
C ILE A 70 -10.09 3.65 -1.82
N SER A 71 -11.35 3.99 -2.07
CA SER A 71 -12.17 3.36 -3.09
C SER A 71 -12.71 4.45 -4.00
N ASP A 72 -12.54 4.28 -5.29
CA ASP A 72 -12.91 5.29 -6.26
C ASP A 72 -13.43 4.66 -7.54
N ILE A 73 -14.30 5.38 -8.24
CA ILE A 73 -14.78 5.00 -9.55
C ILE A 73 -14.21 5.99 -10.56
N ILE A 74 -13.56 5.47 -11.59
CA ILE A 74 -12.95 6.30 -12.62
C ILE A 74 -14.06 7.00 -13.41
N SER A 75 -14.08 8.32 -13.38
CA SER A 75 -15.12 9.11 -14.04
C SER A 75 -14.78 9.46 -15.50
N ALA A 76 -13.49 9.42 -15.85
CA ALA A 76 -13.03 9.66 -17.21
C ALA A 76 -11.72 8.90 -17.44
N SER A 77 -11.42 8.56 -18.68
CA SER A 77 -10.16 7.91 -19.02
C SER A 77 -9.00 8.84 -18.68
N GLN A 78 -8.22 8.50 -17.67
CA GLN A 78 -7.10 9.32 -17.20
C GLN A 78 -6.13 8.49 -16.35
N THR A 79 -4.93 9.02 -16.18
CA THR A 79 -3.98 8.50 -15.22
C THR A 79 -4.54 8.69 -13.81
N PHE A 80 -4.50 7.64 -13.02
CA PHE A 80 -5.01 7.65 -11.65
C PHE A 80 -3.86 7.72 -10.66
N LYS A 81 -3.90 8.72 -9.77
CA LYS A 81 -2.85 8.93 -8.77
C LYS A 81 -3.48 9.19 -7.41
N ARG A 82 -3.09 8.43 -6.41
CA ARG A 82 -3.64 8.54 -5.06
C ARG A 82 -2.56 8.26 -4.00
N THR A 83 -2.82 8.77 -2.81
CA THR A 83 -2.01 8.52 -1.62
C THR A 83 -2.91 8.13 -0.47
N THR A 84 -2.37 7.38 0.50
CA THR A 84 -3.08 7.03 1.73
C THR A 84 -2.12 6.93 2.90
N THR A 85 -2.65 7.03 4.11
CA THR A 85 -1.89 6.92 5.35
C THR A 85 -2.60 5.98 6.32
N ARG A 86 -1.84 5.39 7.24
CA ARG A 86 -2.39 4.59 8.32
C ARG A 86 -1.52 4.69 9.55
N VAL A 87 -2.15 4.92 10.69
CA VAL A 87 -1.50 4.86 12.01
C VAL A 87 -2.04 3.63 12.73
N VAL A 88 -1.16 2.77 13.21
CA VAL A 88 -1.57 1.47 13.77
C VAL A 88 -0.56 0.96 14.79
N ASN A 89 -1.07 0.33 15.86
CA ASN A 89 -0.23 -0.42 16.79
C ASN A 89 0.12 -1.77 16.18
N LEU A 90 1.39 -2.11 16.22
CA LEU A 90 1.90 -3.36 15.69
C LEU A 90 2.66 -4.15 16.75
N SER A 91 2.46 -5.44 16.73
CA SER A 91 3.22 -6.40 17.52
C SER A 91 4.33 -7.01 16.68
N VAL A 92 5.33 -7.57 17.34
CA VAL A 92 6.40 -8.31 16.65
C VAL A 92 5.78 -9.37 15.75
N ALA A 93 6.32 -9.52 14.56
CA ALA A 93 5.86 -10.41 13.49
C ALA A 93 4.60 -9.98 12.75
N ASP A 94 3.90 -8.93 13.17
CA ASP A 94 2.88 -8.32 12.32
C ASP A 94 3.55 -7.80 11.04
N TYR A 95 2.86 -7.90 9.92
CA TYR A 95 3.39 -7.37 8.67
C TYR A 95 2.43 -6.40 8.00
N VAL A 96 3.01 -5.46 7.27
CA VAL A 96 2.31 -4.40 6.58
C VAL A 96 2.67 -4.45 5.11
N GLU A 97 1.68 -4.37 4.25
CA GLU A 97 1.85 -4.30 2.82
C GLU A 97 0.84 -3.35 2.22
N VAL A 98 1.10 -2.91 1.00
CA VAL A 98 0.15 -2.07 0.26
C VAL A 98 -0.44 -2.91 -0.86
N ARG A 99 -1.76 -2.97 -0.91
CA ARG A 99 -2.47 -3.73 -1.93
C ARG A 99 -3.39 -2.85 -2.74
N ILE A 100 -3.57 -3.24 -3.97
CA ILE A 100 -4.44 -2.56 -4.91
C ILE A 100 -5.42 -3.55 -5.52
N TYR A 101 -6.63 -3.08 -5.77
CA TYR A 101 -7.68 -3.80 -6.47
C TYR A 101 -8.15 -2.96 -7.65
N GLN A 102 -8.38 -3.59 -8.79
CA GLN A 102 -8.98 -2.93 -9.93
C GLN A 102 -9.78 -3.95 -10.76
N ASN A 103 -10.82 -3.49 -11.44
CA ASN A 103 -11.73 -4.36 -12.18
C ASN A 103 -11.86 -4.01 -13.67
N SER A 104 -10.78 -3.48 -14.25
CA SER A 104 -10.81 -3.03 -15.66
C SER A 104 -10.87 -4.16 -16.69
N GLY A 105 -10.79 -5.41 -16.26
CA GLY A 105 -10.83 -6.56 -17.17
C GLY A 105 -9.47 -7.01 -17.69
N GLY A 106 -8.40 -6.34 -17.33
CA GLY A 106 -7.05 -6.66 -17.77
C GLY A 106 -5.99 -6.24 -16.77
N THR A 107 -4.75 -6.59 -17.07
CA THR A 107 -3.59 -6.17 -16.28
C THR A 107 -3.36 -4.68 -16.43
N ARG A 108 -3.03 -4.02 -15.33
CA ARG A 108 -2.68 -2.60 -15.30
C ARG A 108 -1.33 -2.41 -14.62
N SER A 109 -0.57 -1.43 -15.10
CA SER A 109 0.76 -1.14 -14.57
C SER A 109 0.73 0.02 -13.61
N VAL A 110 1.48 -0.13 -12.51
CA VAL A 110 1.77 0.96 -11.58
C VAL A 110 3.10 1.60 -12.00
N ALA A 111 3.12 2.92 -12.11
CA ALA A 111 4.33 3.64 -12.51
C ALA A 111 5.39 3.53 -11.42
N ALA A 112 6.51 2.88 -11.73
CA ALA A 112 7.55 2.56 -10.76
C ALA A 112 8.14 3.80 -10.07
N ASN A 113 8.30 4.89 -10.81
CA ASN A 113 8.90 6.11 -10.28
C ASN A 113 7.95 6.96 -9.43
N SER A 114 6.65 6.63 -9.45
CA SER A 114 5.62 7.37 -8.72
C SER A 114 5.03 6.58 -7.56
N ALA A 115 5.47 5.34 -7.37
CA ALA A 115 5.02 4.52 -6.24
C ALA A 115 6.00 4.64 -5.09
N TYR A 116 5.47 4.82 -3.89
CA TYR A 116 6.29 4.86 -2.69
C TYR A 116 5.56 4.23 -1.52
N PHE A 117 6.34 3.71 -0.57
CA PHE A 117 5.84 3.22 0.70
C PHE A 117 6.86 3.62 1.77
N SER A 118 6.40 4.39 2.75
CA SER A 118 7.25 4.84 3.83
C SER A 118 6.54 4.68 5.17
N GLY A 119 7.32 4.62 6.23
CA GLY A 119 6.76 4.50 7.55
C GLY A 119 7.81 4.68 8.64
N TYR A 120 7.34 4.91 9.84
CA TYR A 120 8.20 5.04 11.00
C TYR A 120 7.45 4.70 12.27
N LYS A 121 8.20 4.31 13.28
CA LYS A 121 7.67 4.05 14.61
C LYS A 121 7.52 5.39 15.34
N ILE A 122 6.32 5.67 15.83
CA ILE A 122 6.02 6.94 16.50
C ILE A 122 6.49 6.88 17.95
N ILE A 123 6.05 5.85 18.66
CA ILE A 123 6.40 5.64 20.08
C ILE A 123 6.55 4.16 20.37
N GLU A 124 7.30 3.88 21.40
CA GLU A 124 7.55 2.52 21.85
C GLU A 124 6.50 2.01 22.82
#